data_016962c6f118b0513ba7a4d988ac5e6d
#
_entry.id   016962c6f118b0513ba7a4d988ac5e6d
#
_cell.length_a   1.000
_cell.length_b   1.000
_cell.length_c   1.000
_cell.angle_alpha   90.00
_cell.angle_beta   90.00
_cell.angle_gamma   90.00
#
_symmetry.space_group_name_H-M   'P 1'
#
loop_
_entity.id
_entity.type
_entity.pdbx_description
1 polymer ?
#
loop_
_entity_poly.entity_id
_entity_poly.type
_entity_poly.pdbx_seq_one_letter_code
_entity_poly.pdbx_strand_id
1 'polypeptide(L)'
;MEATKPFTKLMMHYRCAMLEIKTKLDVLNNELSLESERNPFESIVCRLKSPMSIFEKLERKNFPLTAESIENNIFDVAGIRVICSFPSDIYRIAEKLALELKECADEIEALDIRMQRIRDKIEALNKNV
;
A
#
# COMPACT_ATOMS: atom_id res chain seq x y z
N MET A 1 12.43 13.36 21.18
CA MET A 1 12.24 13.00 20.08
C MET A 1 10.85 12.75 19.55
N GLU A 2 9.93 13.57 19.99
CA GLU A 2 8.57 13.57 19.49
C GLU A 2 8.49 14.00 18.01
N ALA A 3 9.43 14.85 17.54
CA ALA A 3 9.47 15.30 16.16
C ALA A 3 9.78 14.20 15.13
N THR A 4 10.38 13.06 15.55
CA THR A 4 10.71 11.92 14.67
C THR A 4 9.61 10.86 14.62
N LYS A 5 8.68 10.85 15.58
CA LYS A 5 7.59 9.88 15.64
C LYS A 5 6.66 9.88 14.42
N PRO A 6 6.20 11.05 13.91
CA PRO A 6 5.36 11.07 12.72
C PRO A 6 6.07 10.52 11.49
N PHE A 7 7.35 10.81 11.34
CA PHE A 7 8.17 10.30 10.24
C PHE A 7 8.35 8.78 10.35
N THR A 8 8.70 8.26 11.52
CA THR A 8 8.88 6.83 11.77
C THR A 8 7.57 6.07 11.53
N LYS A 9 6.46 6.61 12.00
CA LYS A 9 5.13 6.03 11.78
C LYS A 9 4.76 6.01 10.30
N LEU A 10 5.04 7.08 9.57
CA LEU A 10 4.80 7.18 8.15
C LEU A 10 5.60 6.12 7.38
N MET A 11 6.89 5.99 7.67
CA MET A 11 7.75 4.98 7.04
C MET A 11 7.30 3.56 7.32
N MET A 12 6.80 3.30 8.53
CA MET A 12 6.20 2.02 8.89
C MET A 12 4.97 1.72 8.02
N HIS A 13 4.10 2.72 7.81
CA HIS A 13 2.92 2.56 6.96
C HIS A 13 3.29 2.23 5.51
N TYR A 14 4.27 2.93 4.94
CA TYR A 14 4.75 2.65 3.59
C TYR A 14 5.33 1.23 3.47
N ARG A 15 6.11 0.84 4.46
CA ARG A 15 6.69 -0.51 4.49
C ARG A 15 5.62 -1.59 4.57
N CYS A 16 4.64 -1.41 5.44
CA CYS A 16 3.53 -2.36 5.59
C CYS A 16 2.70 -2.47 4.31
N ALA A 17 2.36 -1.35 3.69
CA ALA A 17 1.64 -1.33 2.42
C ALA A 17 2.41 -2.06 1.32
N MET A 18 3.72 -1.82 1.23
CA MET A 18 4.59 -2.49 0.27
C MET A 18 4.60 -4.02 0.48
N LEU A 19 4.69 -4.47 1.72
CA LEU A 19 4.69 -5.90 2.07
C LEU A 19 3.35 -6.57 1.75
N GLU A 20 2.24 -5.88 1.98
CA GLU A 20 0.90 -6.39 1.65
C GLU A 20 0.72 -6.56 0.15
N ILE A 21 1.14 -5.58 -0.65
CA ILE A 21 1.07 -5.66 -2.11
C ILE A 21 2.01 -6.76 -2.63
N LYS A 22 3.21 -6.86 -2.07
CA LYS A 22 4.14 -7.94 -2.42
C LYS A 22 3.53 -9.31 -2.15
N THR A 23 2.87 -9.48 -1.02
CA THR A 23 2.18 -10.73 -0.68
C THR A 23 1.10 -11.08 -1.70
N LYS A 24 0.28 -10.11 -2.12
CA LYS A 24 -0.72 -10.30 -3.15
C LYS A 24 -0.10 -10.71 -4.49
N LEU A 25 1.02 -10.10 -4.87
CA LEU A 25 1.75 -10.45 -6.08
C LEU A 25 2.33 -11.85 -6.01
N ASP A 26 2.84 -12.27 -4.86
CA ASP A 26 3.33 -13.64 -4.65
C ASP A 26 2.19 -14.66 -4.78
N VAL A 27 1.01 -14.37 -4.25
CA VAL A 27 -0.20 -15.20 -4.40
C VAL A 27 -0.62 -15.29 -5.87
N LEU A 28 -0.68 -14.16 -6.58
CA LEU A 28 -0.99 -14.13 -8.01
C LEU A 28 0.03 -14.92 -8.83
N ASN A 29 1.30 -14.83 -8.48
CA ASN A 29 2.35 -15.59 -9.13
C ASN A 29 2.09 -17.11 -9.03
N ASN A 30 1.72 -17.58 -7.84
CA ASN A 30 1.38 -18.97 -7.63
C ASN A 30 0.14 -19.39 -8.45
N GLU A 31 -0.92 -18.60 -8.42
CA GLU A 31 -2.15 -18.87 -9.16
C GLU A 31 -1.92 -18.93 -10.67
N LEU A 32 -1.26 -17.90 -11.21
CA LEU A 32 -1.02 -17.78 -12.64
C LEU A 32 -0.03 -18.83 -13.16
N SER A 33 0.91 -19.25 -12.34
CA SER A 33 1.86 -20.32 -12.69
C SER A 33 1.16 -21.66 -12.86
N LEU A 34 0.14 -21.93 -12.03
CA LEU A 34 -0.66 -23.15 -12.16
C LEU A 34 -1.57 -23.11 -13.39
N GLU A 35 -2.19 -21.97 -13.67
CA GLU A 35 -3.10 -21.81 -14.81
C GLU A 35 -2.40 -21.85 -16.17
N SER A 36 -1.19 -21.32 -16.24
CA SER A 36 -0.51 -21.04 -17.52
C SER A 36 0.55 -22.06 -17.92
N GLU A 37 0.81 -23.06 -17.10
CA GLU A 37 1.91 -24.02 -17.28
C GLU A 37 3.30 -23.37 -17.38
N ARG A 38 3.36 -22.07 -17.16
CA ARG A 38 4.60 -21.26 -17.12
C ARG A 38 4.48 -20.18 -16.06
N ASN A 39 5.61 -19.70 -15.59
CA ASN A 39 5.63 -18.60 -14.62
C ASN A 39 5.63 -17.26 -15.38
N PRO A 40 4.54 -16.44 -15.26
CA PRO A 40 4.49 -15.13 -15.91
C PRO A 40 5.40 -14.11 -15.26
N PHE A 41 5.80 -14.31 -14.00
CA PHE A 41 6.71 -13.42 -13.28
C PHE A 41 8.15 -13.88 -13.42
N GLU A 42 9.04 -13.01 -13.88
CA GLU A 42 10.48 -13.27 -13.85
C GLU A 42 11.08 -12.81 -12.52
N SER A 43 10.68 -11.63 -12.05
CA SER A 43 11.13 -11.12 -10.76
C SER A 43 10.16 -10.10 -10.17
N ILE A 44 10.18 -10.03 -8.83
CA ILE A 44 9.47 -9.01 -8.05
C ILE A 44 10.50 -8.38 -7.13
N VAL A 45 10.74 -7.08 -7.29
CA VAL A 45 11.71 -6.31 -6.51
C VAL A 45 10.99 -5.23 -5.74
N CYS A 46 11.16 -5.22 -4.43
CA CYS A 46 10.61 -4.21 -3.54
C CYS A 46 11.71 -3.24 -3.11
N ARG A 47 11.41 -1.97 -3.10
CA ARG A 47 12.34 -0.93 -2.68
C ARG A 47 11.63 0.09 -1.80
N LEU A 48 12.19 0.31 -0.61
CA LEU A 48 11.80 1.40 0.26
C LEU A 48 12.88 2.48 0.18
N LYS A 49 12.48 3.70 -0.16
CA LYS A 49 13.40 4.82 -0.28
C LYS A 49 14.02 5.15 1.07
N SER A 50 15.34 5.36 1.12
CA SER A 50 16.02 5.68 2.37
C SER A 50 15.60 7.07 2.89
N PRO A 51 15.62 7.28 4.22
CA PRO A 51 15.34 8.60 4.80
C PRO A 51 16.19 9.71 4.19
N MET A 52 17.48 9.46 3.97
CA MET A 52 18.39 10.42 3.36
C MET A 52 17.91 10.83 1.96
N SER A 53 17.54 9.85 1.12
CA SER A 53 17.05 10.11 -0.23
C SER A 53 15.73 10.91 -0.24
N ILE A 54 14.86 10.65 0.74
CA ILE A 54 13.61 11.40 0.89
C ILE A 54 13.90 12.87 1.23
N PHE A 55 14.76 13.11 2.20
CA PHE A 55 15.12 14.48 2.60
C PHE A 55 15.82 15.24 1.48
N GLU A 56 16.75 14.60 0.77
CA GLU A 56 17.41 15.20 -0.40
C GLU A 56 16.42 15.60 -1.49
N LYS A 57 15.41 14.76 -1.74
CA LYS A 57 14.37 15.06 -2.72
C LYS A 57 13.48 16.22 -2.29
N LEU A 58 13.11 16.29 -1.01
CA LEU A 58 12.35 17.40 -0.47
C LEU A 58 13.13 18.72 -0.57
N GLU A 59 14.41 18.73 -0.20
CA GLU A 59 15.29 19.89 -0.31
C GLU A 59 15.42 20.35 -1.76
N ARG A 60 15.70 19.44 -2.66
CA ARG A 60 15.86 19.74 -4.10
C ARG A 60 14.60 20.37 -4.70
N LYS A 61 13.43 19.96 -4.22
CA LYS A 61 12.13 20.47 -4.70
C LYS A 61 11.60 21.64 -3.87
N ASN A 62 12.34 22.09 -2.87
CA ASN A 62 11.96 23.19 -1.98
C ASN A 62 10.66 22.92 -1.19
N PHE A 63 10.45 21.68 -0.78
CA PHE A 63 9.35 21.32 0.11
C PHE A 63 9.81 21.29 1.57
N PRO A 64 8.91 21.58 2.53
CA PRO A 64 9.23 21.46 3.95
C PRO A 64 9.66 20.05 4.35
N LEU A 65 10.55 19.92 5.31
CA LEU A 65 11.02 18.63 5.83
C LEU A 65 10.06 18.08 6.89
N THR A 66 8.84 17.75 6.48
CA THR A 66 7.78 17.25 7.36
C THR A 66 7.16 15.97 6.82
N ALA A 67 6.55 15.16 7.70
CA ALA A 67 5.83 13.96 7.30
C ALA A 67 4.68 14.29 6.33
N GLU A 68 3.95 15.35 6.60
CA GLU A 68 2.88 15.83 5.73
C GLU A 68 3.37 16.16 4.33
N SER A 69 4.53 16.81 4.23
CA SER A 69 5.15 17.13 2.94
C SER A 69 5.50 15.88 2.15
N ILE A 70 5.97 14.83 2.82
CA ILE A 70 6.27 13.55 2.21
C ILE A 70 5.00 12.91 1.64
N GLU A 71 3.93 12.84 2.43
CA GLU A 71 2.65 12.27 1.99
C GLU A 71 2.08 12.99 0.76
N ASN A 72 2.17 14.31 0.75
CA ASN A 72 1.56 15.11 -0.30
C ASN A 72 2.41 15.25 -1.57
N ASN A 73 3.73 15.09 -1.47
CA ASN A 73 4.64 15.47 -2.57
C ASN A 73 5.59 14.36 -3.03
N ILE A 74 5.78 13.31 -2.26
CA ILE A 74 6.70 12.21 -2.60
C ILE A 74 5.90 10.94 -2.85
N PHE A 75 5.86 10.48 -4.10
CA PHE A 75 5.04 9.35 -4.52
C PHE A 75 5.85 8.07 -4.82
N ASP A 76 7.15 8.11 -4.57
CA ASP A 76 8.06 6.98 -4.80
C ASP A 76 8.80 6.52 -3.53
N VAL A 77 8.18 6.72 -2.36
CA VAL A 77 8.74 6.26 -1.08
C VAL A 77 8.85 4.74 -1.05
N ALA A 78 7.78 4.06 -1.41
CA ALA A 78 7.76 2.62 -1.59
C ALA A 78 7.52 2.30 -3.06
N GLY A 79 8.27 1.36 -3.60
CA GLY A 79 8.14 0.94 -4.99
C GLY A 79 8.23 -0.57 -5.12
N ILE A 80 7.44 -1.10 -6.03
CA ILE A 80 7.50 -2.52 -6.39
C ILE A 80 7.66 -2.60 -7.90
N ARG A 81 8.69 -3.32 -8.34
CA ARG A 81 8.94 -3.58 -9.75
C ARG A 81 8.66 -5.04 -10.04
N VAL A 82 7.76 -5.26 -11.00
CA VAL A 82 7.44 -6.60 -11.49
C VAL A 82 7.95 -6.72 -12.91
N ILE A 83 8.79 -7.71 -13.15
CA ILE A 83 9.29 -8.04 -14.50
C ILE A 83 8.56 -9.29 -14.96
N CYS A 84 7.95 -9.21 -16.11
CA CYS A 84 7.15 -10.28 -16.70
C CYS A 84 7.83 -10.87 -17.93
N SER A 85 7.52 -12.12 -18.24
CA SER A 85 8.08 -12.82 -19.40
C SER A 85 7.56 -12.27 -20.72
N PHE A 86 6.30 -11.86 -20.76
CA PHE A 86 5.66 -11.34 -21.97
C PHE A 86 4.83 -10.07 -21.68
N PRO A 87 4.69 -9.15 -22.67
CA PRO A 87 3.86 -7.96 -22.49
C PRO A 87 2.42 -8.23 -22.08
N SER A 88 1.80 -9.32 -22.57
CA SER A 88 0.44 -9.71 -22.20
C SER A 88 0.30 -10.03 -20.72
N ASP A 89 1.35 -10.53 -20.09
CA ASP A 89 1.35 -10.85 -18.66
C ASP A 89 1.28 -9.58 -17.81
N ILE A 90 1.89 -8.50 -18.27
CA ILE A 90 1.87 -7.20 -17.57
C ILE A 90 0.43 -6.72 -17.39
N TYR A 91 -0.35 -6.73 -18.45
CA TYR A 91 -1.76 -6.28 -18.41
C TYR A 91 -2.63 -7.22 -17.57
N ARG A 92 -2.42 -8.52 -17.71
CA ARG A 92 -3.15 -9.54 -16.95
C ARG A 92 -2.92 -9.40 -15.44
N ILE A 93 -1.68 -9.23 -15.04
CA ILE A 93 -1.30 -9.03 -13.63
C ILE A 93 -1.86 -7.72 -13.11
N ALA A 94 -1.76 -6.64 -13.87
CA ALA A 94 -2.27 -5.33 -13.48
C ALA A 94 -3.78 -5.36 -13.27
N GLU A 95 -4.54 -6.00 -14.16
CA GLU A 95 -6.00 -6.15 -14.00
C GLU A 95 -6.36 -6.96 -12.76
N LYS A 96 -5.72 -8.10 -12.54
CA LYS A 96 -6.01 -8.96 -11.38
C LYS A 96 -5.66 -8.26 -10.07
N LEU A 97 -4.53 -7.58 -10.01
CA LEU A 97 -4.13 -6.83 -8.82
C LEU A 97 -5.10 -5.70 -8.52
N ALA A 98 -5.49 -4.93 -9.53
CA ALA A 98 -6.44 -3.83 -9.37
C ALA A 98 -7.79 -4.33 -8.86
N LEU A 99 -8.28 -5.45 -9.37
CA LEU A 99 -9.54 -6.05 -8.92
C LEU A 99 -9.45 -6.48 -7.45
N GLU A 100 -8.40 -7.18 -7.05
CA GLU A 100 -8.21 -7.61 -5.66
C GLU A 100 -8.10 -6.43 -4.70
N LEU A 101 -7.39 -5.39 -5.08
CA LEU A 101 -7.27 -4.18 -4.25
C LEU A 101 -8.62 -3.47 -4.11
N LYS A 102 -9.42 -3.44 -5.15
CA LYS A 102 -10.77 -2.90 -5.11
C LYS A 102 -11.68 -3.70 -4.18
N GLU A 103 -11.65 -5.02 -4.27
CA GLU A 103 -12.42 -5.90 -3.39
C GLU A 103 -12.05 -5.68 -1.93
N CYS A 104 -10.76 -5.58 -1.62
CA CYS A 104 -10.30 -5.26 -0.27
C CYS A 104 -10.79 -3.90 0.21
N ALA A 105 -10.75 -2.88 -0.64
CA ALA A 105 -11.23 -1.54 -0.30
C ALA A 105 -12.74 -1.56 -0.01
N ASP A 106 -13.53 -2.27 -0.80
CA ASP A 106 -14.97 -2.41 -0.60
C ASP A 106 -15.29 -3.14 0.71
N GLU A 107 -14.53 -4.17 1.06
CA GLU A 107 -14.67 -4.88 2.34
C GLU A 107 -14.34 -3.98 3.53
N ILE A 108 -13.28 -3.19 3.44
CA ILE A 108 -12.87 -2.23 4.47
C ILE A 108 -13.97 -1.19 4.68
N GLU A 109 -14.51 -0.64 3.59
CA GLU A 109 -15.62 0.33 3.67
C GLU A 109 -16.85 -0.26 4.34
N ALA A 110 -17.23 -1.48 3.99
CA ALA A 110 -18.35 -2.19 4.62
C ALA A 110 -18.13 -2.39 6.12
N LEU A 111 -16.90 -2.74 6.53
CA LEU A 111 -16.53 -2.89 7.93
C LEU A 111 -16.60 -1.56 8.68
N ASP A 112 -16.13 -0.48 8.08
CA ASP A 112 -16.19 0.86 8.68
C ASP A 112 -17.64 1.29 8.95
N ILE A 113 -18.53 1.05 8.02
CA ILE A 113 -19.96 1.34 8.17
C ILE A 113 -20.54 0.54 9.35
N ARG A 114 -20.21 -0.76 9.44
CA ARG A 114 -20.66 -1.61 10.53
C ARG A 114 -20.14 -1.13 11.89
N MET A 115 -18.87 -0.77 11.95
CA MET A 115 -18.24 -0.25 13.18
C MET A 115 -18.88 1.07 13.61
N GLN A 116 -19.20 1.95 12.68
CA GLN A 116 -19.87 3.21 12.99
C GLN A 116 -21.28 2.97 13.57
N ARG A 117 -22.03 2.04 13.03
CA ARG A 117 -23.36 1.66 13.56
C ARG A 117 -23.26 1.15 14.99
N ILE A 118 -22.23 0.36 15.31
CA ILE A 118 -22.00 -0.15 16.66
C ILE A 118 -21.67 1.00 17.61
N ARG A 119 -20.79 1.93 17.22
CA ARG A 119 -20.46 3.12 18.01
C ARG A 119 -21.72 3.95 18.32
N ASP A 120 -22.54 4.19 17.31
CA ASP A 120 -23.79 4.96 17.47
C ASP A 120 -24.73 4.30 18.47
N LYS A 121 -24.85 2.97 18.45
CA LYS A 121 -25.65 2.22 19.42
C LYS A 121 -25.11 2.34 20.84
N ILE A 122 -23.81 2.25 21.01
CA ILE A 122 -23.14 2.39 22.32
C ILE A 122 -23.38 3.80 22.88
N GLU A 123 -23.22 4.82 22.04
CA GLU A 123 -23.45 6.22 22.45
C GLU A 123 -24.92 6.44 22.86
N ALA A 124 -25.87 5.89 22.11
CA ALA A 124 -27.28 5.97 22.44
C ALA A 124 -27.59 5.31 23.80
N LEU A 125 -26.98 4.16 24.09
CA LEU A 125 -27.13 3.48 25.39
C LEU A 125 -26.52 4.30 26.52
N ASN A 126 -25.37 4.93 26.32
CA ASN A 126 -24.73 5.75 27.35
C ASN A 126 -25.51 7.03 27.65
N LYS A 127 -26.23 7.59 26.69
CA LYS A 127 -27.09 8.77 26.89
C LYS A 127 -28.35 8.46 27.72
N ASN A 128 -28.80 7.21 27.75
CA ASN A 128 -29.98 6.79 28.48
C ASN A 128 -29.70 6.36 29.93
N VAL A 129 -28.44 6.47 30.35
CA VAL A 129 -28.00 6.24 31.72
C VAL A 129 -27.75 7.58 32.40
#